data_b3f20994f2a0b27dfe89703fd9c1ce31
#
_entry.id   b3f20994f2a0b27dfe89703fd9c1ce31
#
_cell.length_a   1.000
_cell.length_b   1.000
_cell.length_c   1.000
_cell.angle_alpha   90.00
_cell.angle_beta   90.00
_cell.angle_gamma   90.00
#
_symmetry.space_group_name_H-M   'P 1'
#
loop_
_entity.id
_entity.type
_entity.pdbx_description
1 polymer ?
#
loop_
_entity_poly.entity_id
_entity_poly.type
_entity_poly.pdbx_seq_one_letter_code
_entity_poly.pdbx_strand_id
1 'polypeptide(L)'
;MAVGKRIYLKRHMPDKEVMMQFKNIPASNTCDVMGRNAAMNPRIRLVSQPKEQMAVGPALTVKARGGDNLALHAALNIAQEGDFIVVSNEEDDTRSLMGEIMMAYLRYDRKIAGI
;
A
#
# COMPACT_ATOMS: atom_id res chain seq x y z
N MET A 1 12.71 -12.62 20.82
CA MET A 1 11.25 -12.62 21.11
C MET A 1 10.52 -12.85 19.80
N ALA A 2 9.76 -13.92 19.67
CA ALA A 2 8.97 -14.14 18.46
C ALA A 2 7.89 -13.06 18.39
N VAL A 3 7.98 -12.19 17.39
CA VAL A 3 6.91 -11.23 17.09
C VAL A 3 5.72 -12.05 16.61
N GLY A 4 4.67 -12.15 17.45
CA GLY A 4 3.48 -12.91 17.10
C GLY A 4 2.86 -12.34 15.81
N LYS A 5 2.36 -13.23 14.96
CA LYS A 5 1.60 -12.86 13.77
C LYS A 5 0.32 -12.15 14.22
N ARG A 6 0.09 -10.93 13.75
CA ARG A 6 -1.07 -10.14 14.14
C ARG A 6 -1.79 -9.64 12.90
N ILE A 7 -3.11 -9.76 12.90
CA ILE A 7 -3.98 -9.23 11.84
C ILE A 7 -5.02 -8.35 12.53
N TYR A 8 -5.05 -7.07 12.17
CA TYR A 8 -6.03 -6.11 12.66
C TYR A 8 -7.17 -6.02 11.65
N LEU A 9 -8.30 -6.62 11.97
CA LEU A 9 -9.48 -6.63 11.10
C LEU A 9 -10.25 -5.30 11.12
N LYS A 10 -10.12 -4.54 12.21
CA LYS A 10 -10.70 -3.20 12.32
C LYS A 10 -9.63 -2.17 12.05
N ARG A 11 -9.88 -1.30 11.10
CA ARG A 11 -9.01 -0.16 10.80
C ARG A 11 -9.86 1.11 10.70
N HIS A 12 -9.27 2.23 11.05
CA HIS A 12 -9.88 3.51 10.83
C HIS A 12 -9.92 3.80 9.32
N MET A 13 -11.11 4.07 8.81
CA MET A 13 -11.28 4.45 7.41
C MET A 13 -11.42 5.97 7.33
N PRO A 14 -10.68 6.63 6.43
CA PRO A 14 -10.84 8.06 6.22
C PRO A 14 -12.23 8.37 5.65
N ASP A 15 -12.72 9.59 5.91
CA ASP A 15 -13.90 10.09 5.23
C ASP A 15 -13.68 10.11 3.71
N LYS A 16 -14.61 9.52 2.96
CA LYS A 16 -14.45 9.33 1.51
C LYS A 16 -14.39 10.65 0.76
N GLU A 17 -15.20 11.64 1.15
CA GLU A 17 -15.23 12.94 0.45
C GLU A 17 -13.93 13.70 0.68
N VAL A 18 -13.43 13.71 1.92
CA VAL A 18 -12.16 14.32 2.27
C VAL A 18 -11.02 13.61 1.54
N MET A 19 -11.00 12.28 1.56
CA MET A 19 -9.98 11.50 0.88
C MET A 19 -9.93 11.80 -0.62
N MET A 20 -11.07 11.88 -1.28
CA MET A 20 -11.15 12.12 -2.72
C MET A 20 -10.65 13.51 -3.14
N GLN A 21 -10.64 14.49 -2.25
CA GLN A 21 -10.04 15.81 -2.53
C GLN A 21 -8.53 15.71 -2.78
N PHE A 22 -7.86 14.76 -2.14
CA PHE A 22 -6.42 14.50 -2.36
C PHE A 22 -6.09 13.98 -3.76
N LYS A 23 -7.06 13.47 -4.51
CA LYS A 23 -6.83 12.97 -5.87
C LYS A 23 -6.26 14.05 -6.82
N ASN A 24 -6.55 15.32 -6.53
CA ASN A 24 -6.11 16.45 -7.34
C ASN A 24 -4.91 17.21 -6.74
N ILE A 25 -4.36 16.71 -5.63
CA ILE A 25 -3.25 17.37 -4.94
C ILE A 25 -1.98 16.54 -5.16
N PRO A 26 -0.92 17.12 -5.75
CA PRO A 26 0.35 16.42 -5.90
C PRO A 26 0.88 15.94 -4.55
N ALA A 27 1.38 14.71 -4.52
CA ALA A 27 1.92 14.10 -3.29
C ALA A 27 3.06 14.93 -2.68
N SER A 28 3.84 15.64 -3.49
CA SER A 28 4.88 16.57 -3.04
C SER A 28 4.29 17.71 -2.20
N ASN A 29 3.17 18.30 -2.62
CA ASN A 29 2.52 19.38 -1.89
C ASN A 29 1.98 18.87 -0.54
N THR A 30 1.39 17.66 -0.54
CA THR A 30 0.95 17.00 0.70
C THR A 30 2.14 16.78 1.65
N CYS A 31 3.27 16.31 1.13
CA CYS A 31 4.48 16.11 1.91
C CYS A 31 5.01 17.42 2.51
N ASP A 32 4.99 18.52 1.75
CA ASP A 32 5.46 19.82 2.23
C ASP A 32 4.64 20.33 3.42
N VAL A 33 3.31 20.24 3.36
CA VAL A 33 2.45 20.68 4.48
C VAL A 33 2.53 19.75 5.69
N MET A 34 2.99 18.52 5.51
CA MET A 34 3.27 17.56 6.58
C MET A 34 4.70 17.70 7.15
N GLY A 35 5.36 18.81 6.88
CA GLY A 35 6.72 19.08 7.40
C GLY A 35 7.80 18.20 6.75
N ARG A 36 7.53 17.64 5.57
CA ARG A 36 8.44 16.75 4.80
C ARG A 36 8.84 15.45 5.50
N ASN A 37 8.10 15.06 6.54
CA ASN A 37 8.38 13.85 7.33
C ASN A 37 7.62 12.61 6.85
N ALA A 38 6.74 12.75 5.86
CA ALA A 38 5.84 11.70 5.40
C ALA A 38 6.22 11.11 4.03
N ALA A 39 7.34 11.53 3.45
CA ALA A 39 7.79 11.00 2.17
C ALA A 39 8.29 9.56 2.33
N MET A 40 7.89 8.71 1.41
CA MET A 40 8.45 7.37 1.29
C MET A 40 9.91 7.42 0.80
N ASN A 41 10.63 6.32 1.01
CA ASN A 41 12.01 6.20 0.54
C ASN A 41 12.08 6.45 -0.98
N PRO A 42 13.02 7.30 -1.48
CA PRO A 42 13.14 7.62 -2.90
C PRO A 42 13.52 6.42 -3.79
N ARG A 43 13.90 5.29 -3.21
CA ARG A 43 14.09 4.02 -3.95
C ARG A 43 12.77 3.42 -4.43
N ILE A 44 11.64 3.78 -3.81
CA ILE A 44 10.32 3.35 -4.27
C ILE A 44 10.04 4.03 -5.60
N ARG A 45 9.85 3.22 -6.63
CA ARG A 45 9.62 3.70 -7.99
C ARG A 45 8.37 3.05 -8.57
N LEU A 46 7.68 3.79 -9.40
CA LEU A 46 6.56 3.28 -10.17
C LEU A 46 7.05 2.24 -11.18
N VAL A 47 6.56 1.01 -11.07
CA VAL A 47 6.94 -0.11 -11.96
C VAL A 47 5.83 -0.49 -12.94
N SER A 48 4.63 0.10 -12.80
CA SER A 48 3.51 -0.10 -13.69
C SER A 48 3.29 1.13 -14.59
N GLN A 49 2.46 0.97 -15.61
CA GLN A 49 2.00 2.08 -16.46
C GLN A 49 0.51 2.33 -16.16
N PRO A 50 0.18 3.08 -15.12
CA PRO A 50 -1.21 3.38 -14.78
C PRO A 50 -1.83 4.31 -15.84
N LYS A 51 -3.13 4.15 -16.06
CA LYS A 51 -3.88 5.07 -16.94
C LYS A 51 -4.03 6.47 -16.33
N GLU A 52 -4.12 6.54 -15.00
CA GLU A 52 -4.20 7.77 -14.23
C GLU A 52 -2.86 8.01 -13.52
N GLN A 53 -2.37 9.23 -13.57
CA GLN A 53 -1.10 9.60 -12.93
C GLN A 53 -1.20 9.71 -11.41
N MET A 54 -2.40 9.93 -10.89
CA MET A 54 -2.63 10.11 -9.46
C MET A 54 -3.71 9.15 -8.98
N ALA A 55 -3.41 8.44 -7.91
CA ALA A 55 -4.35 7.58 -7.21
C ALA A 55 -4.36 7.92 -5.72
N VAL A 56 -5.50 7.73 -5.08
CA VAL A 56 -5.69 7.93 -3.65
C VAL A 56 -6.54 6.80 -3.09
N GLY A 57 -6.25 6.37 -1.90
CA GLY A 57 -7.02 5.32 -1.23
C GLY A 57 -6.61 5.14 0.22
N PRO A 58 -7.45 4.47 1.02
CA PRO A 58 -7.09 4.12 2.40
C PRO A 58 -5.86 3.21 2.43
N ALA A 59 -4.93 3.46 3.34
CA ALA A 59 -3.76 2.61 3.49
C ALA A 59 -4.10 1.31 4.23
N LEU A 60 -3.81 0.17 3.59
CA LEU A 60 -3.72 -1.13 4.24
C LEU A 60 -2.23 -1.44 4.44
N THR A 61 -1.75 -1.27 5.65
CA THR A 61 -0.33 -1.43 5.96
C THR A 61 0.02 -2.87 6.33
N VAL A 62 1.14 -3.35 5.80
CA VAL A 62 1.64 -4.71 6.02
C VAL A 62 3.09 -4.64 6.47
N LYS A 63 3.41 -5.28 7.59
CA LYS A 63 4.78 -5.52 8.01
C LYS A 63 5.13 -6.97 7.72
N ALA A 64 6.00 -7.18 6.74
CA ALA A 64 6.55 -8.47 6.35
C ALA A 64 8.01 -8.57 6.77
N ARG A 65 8.52 -9.79 6.87
CA ARG A 65 9.98 -10.04 6.91
C ARG A 65 10.52 -10.09 5.50
N GLY A 66 11.80 -9.81 5.36
CA GLY A 66 12.48 -9.96 4.08
C GLY A 66 12.33 -11.37 3.52
N GLY A 67 11.80 -11.49 2.31
CA GLY A 67 11.56 -12.76 1.61
C GLY A 67 10.39 -13.61 2.13
N ASP A 68 9.62 -13.14 3.13
CA ASP A 68 8.43 -13.84 3.64
C ASP A 68 7.16 -13.05 3.28
N ASN A 69 6.33 -13.62 2.43
CA ASN A 69 5.10 -12.97 1.94
C ASN A 69 3.82 -13.42 2.66
N LEU A 70 3.91 -14.17 3.76
CA LEU A 70 2.73 -14.68 4.48
C LEU A 70 1.81 -13.55 4.96
N ALA A 71 2.39 -12.48 5.52
CA ALA A 71 1.61 -11.31 5.94
C ALA A 71 0.93 -10.61 4.76
N LEU A 72 1.60 -10.58 3.60
CA LEU A 72 1.01 -10.03 2.39
C LEU A 72 -0.14 -10.89 1.87
N HIS A 73 -0.03 -12.22 1.89
CA HIS A 73 -1.15 -13.12 1.56
C HIS A 73 -2.35 -12.88 2.48
N ALA A 74 -2.14 -12.66 3.77
CA ALA A 74 -3.22 -12.30 4.68
C ALA A 74 -3.87 -10.96 4.29
N ALA A 75 -3.08 -9.97 3.90
CA ALA A 75 -3.57 -8.68 3.44
C ALA A 75 -4.42 -8.78 2.16
N LEU A 76 -4.07 -9.68 1.22
CA LEU A 76 -4.87 -9.93 0.02
C LEU A 76 -6.32 -10.30 0.37
N ASN A 77 -6.51 -11.07 1.44
CA ASN A 77 -7.85 -11.53 1.84
C ASN A 77 -8.70 -10.44 2.48
N ILE A 78 -8.08 -9.44 3.13
CA ILE A 78 -8.80 -8.36 3.83
C ILE A 78 -8.81 -7.03 3.05
N ALA A 79 -8.09 -6.97 1.94
CA ALA A 79 -8.08 -5.79 1.06
C ALA A 79 -9.47 -5.50 0.52
N GLN A 80 -9.84 -4.22 0.50
CA GLN A 80 -11.10 -3.71 -0.02
C GLN A 80 -10.88 -2.90 -1.29
N GLU A 81 -11.94 -2.74 -2.08
CA GLU A 81 -11.90 -1.90 -3.28
C GLU A 81 -11.43 -0.48 -2.93
N GLY A 82 -10.46 0.01 -3.71
CA GLY A 82 -9.86 1.33 -3.53
C GLY A 82 -8.75 1.43 -2.50
N ASP A 83 -8.40 0.34 -1.79
CA ASP A 83 -7.28 0.36 -0.86
C ASP A 83 -5.93 0.61 -1.54
N PHE A 84 -5.02 1.23 -0.82
CA PHE A 84 -3.59 1.25 -1.12
C PHE A 84 -2.87 0.30 -0.15
N ILE A 85 -2.27 -0.77 -0.66
CA ILE A 85 -1.47 -1.68 0.17
C ILE A 85 -0.06 -1.12 0.28
N VAL A 86 0.42 -0.90 1.50
CA VAL A 86 1.77 -0.40 1.77
C VAL A 86 2.53 -1.44 2.57
N VAL A 87 3.57 -2.02 1.96
CA VAL A 87 4.33 -3.12 2.54
C VAL A 87 5.70 -2.66 2.99
N SER A 88 6.05 -2.94 4.24
CA SER A 88 7.42 -2.85 4.74
C SER A 88 7.99 -4.25 4.90
N ASN A 89 9.18 -4.51 4.35
CA ASN A 89 9.85 -5.80 4.33
C ASN A 89 11.24 -5.78 4.99
N GLU A 90 11.42 -4.93 5.99
CA GLU A 90 12.70 -4.78 6.71
C GLU A 90 13.87 -4.36 5.79
N GLU A 91 13.57 -3.57 4.74
CA GLU A 91 14.53 -3.06 3.75
C GLU A 91 15.24 -4.14 2.89
N ASP A 92 14.71 -5.37 2.86
CA ASP A 92 15.25 -6.41 2.00
C ASP A 92 14.83 -6.16 0.54
N ASP A 93 15.78 -5.80 -0.30
CA ASP A 93 15.60 -5.59 -1.74
C ASP A 93 16.12 -6.75 -2.59
N THR A 94 16.53 -7.85 -1.96
CA THR A 94 17.12 -9.01 -2.64
C THR A 94 16.09 -10.06 -3.06
N ARG A 95 14.88 -10.02 -2.49
CA ARG A 95 13.84 -11.03 -2.69
C ARG A 95 12.50 -10.39 -2.98
N SER A 96 11.80 -10.91 -3.98
CA SER A 96 10.45 -10.48 -4.30
C SER A 96 9.46 -11.01 -3.26
N LEU A 97 8.52 -10.16 -2.84
CA LEU A 97 7.40 -10.53 -1.97
C LEU A 97 6.13 -10.85 -2.75
N MET A 98 6.05 -10.43 -4.00
CA MET A 98 4.83 -10.50 -4.79
C MET A 98 5.12 -10.88 -6.23
N GLY A 99 4.22 -11.64 -6.82
CA GLY A 99 4.27 -12.04 -8.21
C GLY A 99 3.02 -11.62 -8.98
N GLU A 100 3.02 -11.95 -10.27
CA GLU A 100 1.96 -11.57 -11.21
C GLU A 100 0.58 -12.08 -10.80
N ILE A 101 0.46 -13.30 -10.28
CA ILE A 101 -0.82 -13.87 -9.85
C ILE A 101 -1.43 -13.05 -8.72
N MET A 102 -0.62 -12.64 -7.73
CA MET A 102 -1.07 -11.79 -6.63
C MET A 102 -1.51 -10.42 -7.13
N MET A 103 -0.77 -9.85 -8.09
CA MET A 103 -1.14 -8.59 -8.73
C MET A 103 -2.45 -8.69 -9.49
N ALA A 104 -2.64 -9.75 -10.26
CA ALA A 104 -3.88 -9.98 -10.99
C ALA A 104 -5.08 -10.08 -10.04
N TYR A 105 -4.95 -10.84 -8.95
CA TYR A 105 -5.97 -10.95 -7.92
C TYR A 105 -6.31 -9.58 -7.30
N LEU A 106 -5.31 -8.81 -6.89
CA LEU A 106 -5.51 -7.48 -6.33
C LEU A 106 -6.18 -6.53 -7.32
N ARG A 107 -5.80 -6.59 -8.59
CA ARG A 107 -6.33 -5.71 -9.63
C ARG A 107 -7.75 -6.04 -10.03
N TYR A 108 -8.05 -7.32 -10.28
CA TYR A 108 -9.29 -7.74 -10.91
C TYR A 108 -10.36 -8.14 -9.90
N ASP A 109 -9.98 -8.80 -8.82
CA ASP A 109 -10.92 -9.28 -7.80
C ASP A 109 -11.10 -8.27 -6.67
N ARG A 110 -9.99 -7.74 -6.14
CA ARG A 110 -10.02 -6.77 -5.03
C ARG A 110 -10.16 -5.32 -5.48
N LYS A 111 -9.77 -5.01 -6.73
CA LYS A 111 -9.86 -3.66 -7.33
C LYS A 111 -9.22 -2.58 -6.46
N ILE A 112 -8.05 -2.88 -5.94
CA ILE A 112 -7.29 -1.92 -5.13
C ILE A 112 -6.81 -0.74 -5.98
N ALA A 113 -6.55 0.41 -5.33
CA ALA A 113 -6.00 1.59 -6.00
C ALA A 113 -4.50 1.43 -6.32
N GLY A 114 -3.75 0.68 -5.50
CA GLY A 114 -2.33 0.46 -5.71
C GLY A 114 -1.66 -0.38 -4.63
N ILE A 115 -0.39 -0.70 -4.85
CA ILE A 115 0.48 -1.37 -3.90
C ILE A 115 1.91 -0.86 -4.06
#